data_12f56218929838fdeff3dee3f14f265f
#
_entry.id   12f56218929838fdeff3dee3f14f265f
#
_cell.length_a   1.000
_cell.length_b   1.000
_cell.length_c   1.000
_cell.angle_alpha   90.00
_cell.angle_beta   90.00
_cell.angle_gamma   90.00
#
_symmetry.space_group_name_H-M   'P 1'
#
loop_
_entity.id
_entity.type
_entity.pdbx_description
1 polymer ?
#
loop_
_entity_poly.entity_id
_entity_poly.type
_entity_poly.pdbx_seq_one_letter_code
_entity_poly.pdbx_strand_id
1 'polypeptide(L)'
;MAYKEIANSKPFIINKNLGSAMVLDSQDFTQTNADGLPVVEPTQKQKYDFDRNGWILVPGILPDNEIKQMRDFCYQLRQDPESIPEHERCTIGGPLQKLTDHPVVIGFMNEFLANPSIMSQDCYGFRMETTHLLFRSTEEWKKFNPHNGNGLFRLPGDSHFYRCTPGKAWSGLTRVVWELNPVEEGQGGTKFITGSHKAAYPAPETVQETNCSLWDTYSCPAGSLLIFTESITHSGSPWTTQKVDRVPIFNLYNTVASRWHTWVPHPKLLESMPAKRQTLFREPYVGGN
;
A
#
# COMPACT_ATOMS: atom_id res chain seq x y z
N MET A 1 -31.62 3.09 23.73
CA MET A 1 -31.48 2.56 22.35
C MET A 1 -31.02 1.13 22.45
N ALA A 2 -31.82 0.18 21.93
CA ALA A 2 -31.44 -1.24 21.95
C ALA A 2 -30.21 -1.42 21.05
N TYR A 3 -29.19 -2.12 21.53
CA TYR A 3 -28.11 -2.62 20.72
C TYR A 3 -28.74 -3.49 19.62
N LYS A 4 -28.86 -2.97 18.41
CA LYS A 4 -29.15 -3.78 17.24
C LYS A 4 -28.04 -4.81 17.13
N GLU A 5 -28.42 -6.06 16.95
CA GLU A 5 -27.52 -7.21 16.86
C GLU A 5 -26.31 -6.92 15.97
N ILE A 6 -25.16 -6.96 16.59
CA ILE A 6 -23.84 -6.71 16.00
C ILE A 6 -23.40 -7.87 15.07
N ALA A 7 -24.26 -8.89 14.90
CA ALA A 7 -23.93 -10.15 14.21
C ALA A 7 -23.45 -9.99 12.74
N ASN A 8 -23.71 -8.85 12.09
CA ASN A 8 -23.28 -8.58 10.71
C ASN A 8 -22.70 -7.18 10.50
N SER A 9 -22.42 -6.42 11.57
CA SER A 9 -21.85 -5.08 11.43
C SER A 9 -20.33 -5.14 11.36
N LYS A 10 -19.74 -4.33 10.49
CA LYS A 10 -18.30 -4.03 10.52
C LYS A 10 -17.92 -3.51 11.91
N PRO A 11 -16.63 -3.60 12.31
CA PRO A 11 -16.19 -3.20 13.62
C PRO A 11 -16.61 -1.79 13.98
N PHE A 12 -16.99 -1.59 15.20
CA PHE A 12 -17.38 -0.30 15.73
C PHE A 12 -16.16 0.49 16.25
N ILE A 13 -16.27 1.79 16.23
CA ILE A 13 -15.37 2.69 16.94
C ILE A 13 -16.15 3.46 18.00
N ILE A 14 -15.48 3.87 19.07
CA ILE A 14 -16.09 4.69 20.10
C ILE A 14 -16.38 6.09 19.54
N ASN A 15 -17.64 6.53 19.66
CA ASN A 15 -18.01 7.86 19.26
C ASN A 15 -17.35 8.88 20.21
N LYS A 16 -16.51 9.75 19.66
CA LYS A 16 -15.73 10.73 20.42
C LYS A 16 -16.56 11.74 21.21
N ASN A 17 -17.79 11.98 20.82
CA ASN A 17 -18.65 12.97 21.46
C ASN A 17 -19.40 12.42 22.67
N LEU A 18 -19.74 11.13 22.67
CA LEU A 18 -20.62 10.53 23.67
C LEU A 18 -20.06 9.25 24.31
N GLY A 19 -18.89 8.81 23.92
CA GLY A 19 -18.34 7.52 24.32
C GLY A 19 -19.14 6.31 23.81
N SER A 20 -20.13 6.51 22.94
CA SER A 20 -20.93 5.46 22.34
C SER A 20 -20.20 4.79 21.18
N ALA A 21 -20.48 3.50 20.97
CA ALA A 21 -19.97 2.78 19.84
C ALA A 21 -20.58 3.31 18.53
N MET A 22 -19.74 3.53 17.53
CA MET A 22 -20.16 3.84 16.16
C MET A 22 -20.25 2.51 15.37
N VAL A 23 -21.44 2.20 14.90
CA VAL A 23 -21.64 1.09 13.96
C VAL A 23 -21.47 1.64 12.54
N LEU A 24 -20.55 1.07 11.79
CA LEU A 24 -20.30 1.44 10.42
C LEU A 24 -21.15 0.58 9.48
N ASP A 25 -21.91 1.23 8.62
CA ASP A 25 -22.54 0.58 7.48
C ASP A 25 -21.52 0.49 6.32
N SER A 26 -21.69 -0.51 5.45
CA SER A 26 -20.92 -0.60 4.21
C SER A 26 -21.11 0.63 3.31
N GLN A 27 -22.24 1.31 3.41
CA GLN A 27 -22.55 2.54 2.69
C GLN A 27 -21.73 3.76 3.18
N ASP A 28 -21.18 3.69 4.38
CA ASP A 28 -20.29 4.74 4.90
C ASP A 28 -18.92 4.73 4.23
N PHE A 29 -18.57 3.63 3.58
CA PHE A 29 -17.32 3.48 2.86
C PHE A 29 -17.41 4.01 1.44
N THR A 30 -16.32 4.57 0.96
CA THR A 30 -16.16 4.95 -0.44
C THR A 30 -16.49 3.78 -1.37
N GLN A 31 -17.47 3.97 -2.26
CA GLN A 31 -17.96 2.92 -3.15
C GLN A 31 -17.29 2.94 -4.53
N THR A 32 -16.69 4.05 -4.92
CA THR A 32 -15.98 4.20 -6.19
C THR A 32 -14.62 4.85 -5.98
N ASN A 33 -13.70 4.68 -6.92
CA ASN A 33 -12.49 5.51 -6.97
C ASN A 33 -12.80 6.89 -7.58
N ALA A 34 -11.76 7.74 -7.76
CA ALA A 34 -11.92 9.08 -8.32
C ALA A 34 -12.30 9.08 -9.82
N ASP A 35 -12.08 7.98 -10.53
CA ASP A 35 -12.48 7.80 -11.93
C ASP A 35 -13.88 7.19 -12.03
N GLY A 36 -14.62 7.02 -10.93
CA GLY A 36 -15.96 6.45 -10.89
C GLY A 36 -16.02 4.92 -10.99
N LEU A 37 -14.87 4.23 -10.95
CA LEU A 37 -14.81 2.77 -11.01
C LEU A 37 -15.22 2.18 -9.65
N PRO A 38 -16.03 1.10 -9.63
CA PRO A 38 -16.47 0.46 -8.40
C PRO A 38 -15.29 -0.09 -7.60
N VAL A 39 -15.29 0.13 -6.29
CA VAL A 39 -14.30 -0.44 -5.36
C VAL A 39 -14.38 -1.96 -5.36
N VAL A 40 -13.22 -2.61 -5.37
CA VAL A 40 -13.08 -4.06 -5.30
C VAL A 40 -12.65 -4.45 -3.88
N GLU A 41 -13.58 -4.95 -3.09
CA GLU A 41 -13.28 -5.40 -1.72
C GLU A 41 -12.38 -6.64 -1.71
N PRO A 42 -11.45 -6.75 -0.75
CA PRO A 42 -10.66 -7.97 -0.59
C PRO A 42 -11.57 -9.14 -0.16
N THR A 43 -11.36 -10.28 -0.79
CA THR A 43 -12.05 -11.52 -0.42
C THR A 43 -11.70 -11.95 1.00
N GLN A 44 -12.53 -12.79 1.64
CA GLN A 44 -12.24 -13.33 2.96
C GLN A 44 -10.89 -14.09 2.99
N LYS A 45 -10.53 -14.78 1.91
CA LYS A 45 -9.22 -15.42 1.77
C LYS A 45 -8.08 -14.41 1.78
N GLN A 46 -8.20 -13.32 1.02
CA GLN A 46 -7.19 -12.27 0.98
C GLN A 46 -7.02 -11.57 2.33
N LYS A 47 -8.12 -11.31 3.05
CA LYS A 47 -8.09 -10.77 4.42
C LYS A 47 -7.35 -11.71 5.37
N TYR A 48 -7.67 -13.00 5.34
CA TYR A 48 -7.02 -14.01 6.16
C TYR A 48 -5.53 -14.15 5.83
N ASP A 49 -5.19 -14.21 4.55
CA ASP A 49 -3.80 -14.34 4.10
C ASP A 49 -2.97 -13.12 4.49
N PHE A 50 -3.50 -11.90 4.33
CA PHE A 50 -2.81 -10.69 4.75
C PHE A 50 -2.62 -10.63 6.27
N ASP A 51 -3.66 -10.92 7.04
CA ASP A 51 -3.55 -10.96 8.50
C ASP A 51 -2.54 -12.02 8.98
N ARG A 52 -2.55 -13.21 8.37
CA ARG A 52 -1.62 -14.28 8.73
C ARG A 52 -0.18 -13.97 8.32
N ASN A 53 0.01 -13.50 7.09
CA ASN A 53 1.33 -13.40 6.45
C ASN A 53 1.97 -12.02 6.63
N GLY A 54 1.17 -10.94 6.71
CA GLY A 54 1.62 -9.54 6.63
C GLY A 54 1.80 -9.05 5.21
N TRP A 55 1.52 -9.87 4.21
CA TRP A 55 1.58 -9.54 2.79
C TRP A 55 0.65 -10.40 1.95
N ILE A 56 0.23 -9.89 0.79
CA ILE A 56 -0.52 -10.61 -0.24
C ILE A 56 -0.05 -10.20 -1.63
N LEU A 57 -0.23 -11.11 -2.58
CA LEU A 57 -0.07 -10.88 -4.01
C LEU A 57 -1.42 -11.01 -4.71
N VAL A 58 -1.76 -10.02 -5.55
CA VAL A 58 -2.92 -10.07 -6.46
C VAL A 58 -2.38 -10.06 -7.89
N PRO A 59 -2.35 -11.20 -8.56
CA PRO A 59 -1.67 -11.33 -9.83
C PRO A 59 -2.46 -10.73 -11.00
N GLY A 60 -1.75 -10.05 -11.91
CA GLY A 60 -2.22 -9.69 -13.25
C GLY A 60 -3.52 -8.86 -13.30
N ILE A 61 -3.65 -7.84 -12.48
CA ILE A 61 -4.88 -7.03 -12.41
C ILE A 61 -4.90 -5.82 -13.36
N LEU A 62 -3.76 -5.41 -13.89
CA LEU A 62 -3.69 -4.36 -14.89
C LEU A 62 -3.79 -4.97 -16.30
N PRO A 63 -4.52 -4.35 -17.23
CA PRO A 63 -4.57 -4.78 -18.62
C PRO A 63 -3.27 -4.43 -19.36
N ASP A 64 -2.92 -5.21 -20.37
CA ASP A 64 -1.65 -5.09 -21.10
C ASP A 64 -1.39 -3.70 -21.69
N ASN A 65 -2.43 -3.03 -22.18
CA ASN A 65 -2.31 -1.67 -22.72
C ASN A 65 -1.95 -0.64 -21.64
N GLU A 66 -2.47 -0.78 -20.42
CA GLU A 66 -2.12 0.10 -19.29
C GLU A 66 -0.71 -0.21 -18.79
N ILE A 67 -0.35 -1.49 -18.66
CA ILE A 67 1.01 -1.91 -18.30
C ILE A 67 2.02 -1.29 -19.27
N LYS A 68 1.75 -1.37 -20.59
CA LYS A 68 2.63 -0.79 -21.59
C LYS A 68 2.77 0.72 -21.41
N GLN A 69 1.67 1.47 -21.31
CA GLN A 69 1.69 2.92 -21.13
C GLN A 69 2.46 3.34 -19.87
N MET A 70 2.21 2.67 -18.75
CA MET A 70 2.87 2.95 -17.47
C MET A 70 4.35 2.64 -17.53
N ARG A 71 4.72 1.53 -18.14
CA ARG A 71 6.12 1.15 -18.31
C ARG A 71 6.89 2.11 -19.25
N ASP A 72 6.28 2.46 -20.38
CA ASP A 72 6.88 3.43 -21.31
C ASP A 72 7.11 4.79 -20.60
N PHE A 73 6.15 5.25 -19.80
CA PHE A 73 6.29 6.46 -19.00
C PHE A 73 7.41 6.34 -17.95
N CYS A 74 7.55 5.18 -17.29
CA CYS A 74 8.65 4.95 -16.35
C CYS A 74 10.03 5.03 -17.04
N TYR A 75 10.16 4.43 -18.23
CA TYR A 75 11.41 4.55 -19.00
C TYR A 75 11.65 5.98 -19.49
N GLN A 76 10.61 6.71 -19.89
CA GLN A 76 10.72 8.11 -20.26
C GLN A 76 11.17 8.97 -19.06
N LEU A 77 10.59 8.76 -17.87
CA LEU A 77 11.05 9.43 -16.64
C LEU A 77 12.54 9.21 -16.35
N ARG A 78 13.06 8.04 -16.68
CA ARG A 78 14.48 7.69 -16.47
C ARG A 78 15.41 8.25 -17.55
N GLN A 79 15.00 8.14 -18.81
CA GLN A 79 15.88 8.37 -19.96
C GLN A 79 15.80 9.79 -20.52
N ASP A 80 14.61 10.38 -20.49
CA ASP A 80 14.33 11.70 -21.05
C ASP A 80 13.26 12.46 -20.23
N PRO A 81 13.56 12.77 -18.95
CA PRO A 81 12.60 13.44 -18.07
C PRO A 81 12.19 14.82 -18.61
N GLU A 82 13.05 15.49 -19.38
CA GLU A 82 12.76 16.83 -19.91
C GLU A 82 11.64 16.82 -20.95
N SER A 83 11.35 15.70 -21.59
CA SER A 83 10.19 15.55 -22.49
C SER A 83 8.86 15.46 -21.76
N ILE A 84 8.87 15.32 -20.43
CA ILE A 84 7.68 15.26 -19.58
C ILE A 84 7.47 16.64 -18.92
N PRO A 85 6.22 17.15 -18.82
CA PRO A 85 5.95 18.38 -18.07
C PRO A 85 6.51 18.30 -16.64
N GLU A 86 7.16 19.35 -16.18
CA GLU A 86 7.89 19.38 -14.90
C GLU A 86 7.05 18.84 -13.72
N HIS A 87 5.78 19.25 -13.64
CA HIS A 87 4.88 18.84 -12.57
C HIS A 87 4.46 17.36 -12.63
N GLU A 88 4.66 16.70 -13.77
CA GLU A 88 4.40 15.26 -13.95
C GLU A 88 5.65 14.39 -13.84
N ARG A 89 6.85 14.97 -13.65
CA ARG A 89 8.12 14.24 -13.53
C ARG A 89 8.24 13.52 -12.19
N CYS A 90 7.26 12.68 -11.89
CA CYS A 90 7.21 11.91 -10.65
C CYS A 90 6.45 10.59 -10.82
N THR A 91 6.51 9.74 -9.83
CA THR A 91 5.99 8.38 -9.85
C THR A 91 4.46 8.28 -9.62
N ILE A 92 3.77 9.41 -9.65
CA ILE A 92 2.31 9.53 -9.75
C ILE A 92 1.91 10.45 -10.92
N GLY A 93 2.84 10.80 -11.81
CA GLY A 93 2.56 11.60 -13.01
C GLY A 93 2.00 10.75 -14.15
N GLY A 94 1.45 11.42 -15.15
CA GLY A 94 0.92 10.78 -16.35
C GLY A 94 0.00 9.58 -16.05
N PRO A 95 0.20 8.44 -16.72
CA PRO A 95 -0.64 7.25 -16.54
C PRO A 95 -0.53 6.62 -15.14
N LEU A 96 0.55 6.89 -14.38
CA LEU A 96 0.79 6.32 -13.06
C LEU A 96 -0.17 6.87 -12.00
N GLN A 97 -0.80 8.01 -12.26
CA GLN A 97 -1.78 8.61 -11.37
C GLN A 97 -2.91 7.65 -11.00
N LYS A 98 -3.37 6.82 -11.94
CA LYS A 98 -4.45 5.84 -11.72
C LYS A 98 -4.10 4.74 -10.71
N LEU A 99 -2.81 4.50 -10.48
CA LEU A 99 -2.35 3.51 -9.52
C LEU A 99 -2.56 3.95 -8.06
N THR A 100 -2.70 5.26 -7.83
CA THR A 100 -2.83 5.83 -6.48
C THR A 100 -4.14 5.49 -5.80
N ASP A 101 -5.21 5.32 -6.57
CA ASP A 101 -6.55 4.97 -6.09
C ASP A 101 -7.22 3.90 -6.95
N HIS A 102 -6.42 2.95 -7.43
CA HIS A 102 -6.95 1.79 -8.14
C HIS A 102 -8.03 1.08 -7.28
N PRO A 103 -9.15 0.61 -7.85
CA PRO A 103 -10.27 0.01 -7.10
C PRO A 103 -9.88 -1.06 -6.08
N VAL A 104 -8.95 -1.94 -6.42
CA VAL A 104 -8.43 -2.98 -5.51
C VAL A 104 -7.67 -2.37 -4.33
N VAL A 105 -6.90 -1.29 -4.57
CA VAL A 105 -6.18 -0.57 -3.51
C VAL A 105 -7.16 0.08 -2.55
N ILE A 106 -8.19 0.77 -3.08
CA ILE A 106 -9.20 1.41 -2.24
C ILE A 106 -9.93 0.39 -1.37
N GLY A 107 -10.37 -0.73 -1.93
CA GLY A 107 -11.04 -1.79 -1.16
C GLY A 107 -10.17 -2.35 -0.05
N PHE A 108 -8.88 -2.56 -0.35
CA PHE A 108 -7.92 -3.02 0.65
C PHE A 108 -7.70 -1.97 1.75
N MET A 109 -7.50 -0.71 1.40
CA MET A 109 -7.29 0.37 2.38
C MET A 109 -8.54 0.64 3.21
N ASN A 110 -9.74 0.53 2.64
CA ASN A 110 -10.99 0.60 3.39
C ASN A 110 -11.06 -0.48 4.48
N GLU A 111 -10.57 -1.68 4.19
CA GLU A 111 -10.57 -2.78 5.16
C GLU A 111 -9.53 -2.58 6.25
N PHE A 112 -8.29 -2.20 5.91
CA PHE A 112 -7.17 -2.31 6.83
C PHE A 112 -6.60 -0.98 7.35
N LEU A 113 -6.95 0.16 6.76
CA LEU A 113 -6.30 1.43 7.06
C LEU A 113 -7.26 2.60 7.29
N ALA A 114 -8.37 2.64 6.57
CA ALA A 114 -9.23 3.82 6.53
C ALA A 114 -9.83 4.16 7.90
N ASN A 115 -9.84 5.47 8.20
CA ASN A 115 -10.58 6.02 9.32
C ASN A 115 -12.00 6.42 8.86
N PRO A 116 -13.03 5.69 9.30
CA PRO A 116 -14.39 5.92 8.84
C PRO A 116 -14.99 7.25 9.30
N SER A 117 -14.45 7.88 10.35
CA SER A 117 -14.98 9.15 10.86
C SER A 117 -14.74 10.35 9.91
N ILE A 118 -13.82 10.20 8.95
CA ILE A 118 -13.43 11.25 8.02
C ILE A 118 -13.51 10.81 6.56
N MET A 119 -14.11 9.67 6.33
CA MET A 119 -14.37 9.12 5.02
C MET A 119 -15.77 9.50 4.55
N SER A 120 -15.91 9.73 3.25
CA SER A 120 -17.19 9.93 2.58
C SER A 120 -17.12 9.40 1.15
N GLN A 121 -18.21 9.53 0.39
CA GLN A 121 -18.20 9.20 -1.03
C GLN A 121 -17.19 10.06 -1.83
N ASP A 122 -16.87 11.27 -1.34
CA ASP A 122 -15.97 12.22 -2.00
C ASP A 122 -14.59 12.33 -1.33
N CYS A 123 -14.33 11.53 -0.29
CA CYS A 123 -13.12 11.65 0.52
C CYS A 123 -12.63 10.27 0.99
N TYR A 124 -11.37 9.96 0.73
CA TYR A 124 -10.75 8.73 1.24
C TYR A 124 -10.44 8.84 2.74
N GLY A 125 -10.66 7.74 3.48
CA GLY A 125 -10.40 7.64 4.92
C GLY A 125 -8.91 7.37 5.26
N PHE A 126 -8.01 7.51 4.31
CA PHE A 126 -6.57 7.31 4.43
C PHE A 126 -5.83 8.31 3.53
N ARG A 127 -4.52 8.34 3.61
CA ARG A 127 -3.68 9.23 2.80
C ARG A 127 -2.54 8.48 2.16
N MET A 128 -2.02 9.01 1.06
CA MET A 128 -0.79 8.55 0.44
C MET A 128 0.40 9.26 1.10
N GLU A 129 1.38 8.48 1.52
CA GLU A 129 2.52 8.96 2.30
C GLU A 129 3.69 9.37 1.42
N THR A 130 4.02 8.52 0.47
CA THR A 130 5.08 8.74 -0.51
C THR A 130 4.99 7.71 -1.65
N THR A 131 5.77 7.93 -2.67
CA THR A 131 5.89 7.04 -3.82
C THR A 131 7.33 7.02 -4.34
N HIS A 132 7.74 5.90 -4.91
CA HIS A 132 9.00 5.83 -5.63
C HIS A 132 8.98 4.75 -6.70
N LEU A 133 9.73 4.99 -7.75
CA LEU A 133 10.02 4.06 -8.83
C LEU A 133 11.42 3.51 -8.63
N LEU A 134 11.58 2.22 -8.80
CA LEU A 134 12.89 1.60 -8.86
C LEU A 134 13.08 0.96 -10.23
N PHE A 135 14.30 1.03 -10.71
CA PHE A 135 14.80 0.15 -11.76
C PHE A 135 15.80 -0.81 -11.11
N ARG A 136 15.64 -2.09 -11.35
CA ARG A 136 16.57 -3.10 -10.88
C ARG A 136 17.04 -3.92 -12.07
N SER A 137 18.31 -3.82 -12.33
CA SER A 137 19.06 -4.68 -13.23
C SER A 137 20.09 -5.48 -12.43
N THR A 138 20.81 -6.35 -13.09
CA THR A 138 21.94 -7.08 -12.47
C THR A 138 23.09 -6.17 -12.03
N GLU A 139 23.16 -4.96 -12.60
CA GLU A 139 24.19 -3.96 -12.31
C GLU A 139 23.76 -2.96 -11.23
N GLU A 140 22.46 -2.70 -11.09
CA GLU A 140 21.91 -1.71 -10.16
C GLU A 140 21.45 -2.36 -8.83
N TRP A 141 22.33 -3.14 -8.22
CA TRP A 141 22.07 -3.79 -6.95
C TRP A 141 22.32 -2.87 -5.76
N LYS A 142 21.35 -2.76 -4.86
CA LYS A 142 21.55 -2.19 -3.54
C LYS A 142 21.77 -3.32 -2.51
N LYS A 143 22.51 -3.03 -1.47
CA LYS A 143 22.77 -3.95 -0.39
C LYS A 143 21.48 -4.56 0.16
N PHE A 144 21.47 -5.87 0.37
CA PHE A 144 20.43 -6.57 1.12
C PHE A 144 20.37 -5.97 2.53
N ASN A 145 19.20 -5.48 2.92
CA ASN A 145 19.02 -4.72 4.16
C ASN A 145 17.68 -5.07 4.81
N PRO A 146 17.61 -6.19 5.54
CA PRO A 146 16.45 -6.55 6.33
C PRO A 146 16.10 -5.46 7.35
N HIS A 147 14.84 -5.08 7.40
CA HIS A 147 14.36 -4.06 8.32
C HIS A 147 12.90 -4.29 8.70
N ASN A 148 12.45 -3.54 9.72
CA ASN A 148 11.12 -3.62 10.32
C ASN A 148 10.83 -4.95 11.05
N GLY A 149 9.57 -5.24 11.32
CA GLY A 149 9.10 -6.34 12.15
C GLY A 149 8.51 -5.85 13.48
N ASN A 150 7.89 -6.78 14.23
CA ASN A 150 7.35 -6.54 15.59
C ASN A 150 6.26 -5.45 15.67
N GLY A 151 5.42 -5.33 14.65
CA GLY A 151 4.43 -4.25 14.55
C GLY A 151 3.43 -4.16 15.72
N LEU A 152 3.14 -5.27 16.39
CA LEU A 152 2.26 -5.30 17.57
C LEU A 152 2.89 -4.63 18.81
N PHE A 153 4.21 -4.55 18.86
CA PHE A 153 4.98 -4.09 20.04
C PHE A 153 5.58 -2.70 19.85
N ARG A 154 5.21 -2.01 18.79
CA ARG A 154 5.65 -0.65 18.52
C ARG A 154 5.05 0.34 19.51
N LEU A 155 5.76 1.44 19.73
CA LEU A 155 5.32 2.53 20.60
C LEU A 155 4.00 3.13 20.12
N PRO A 156 3.14 3.61 21.02
CA PRO A 156 1.94 4.37 20.64
C PRO A 156 2.32 5.57 19.76
N GLY A 157 1.58 5.75 18.66
CA GLY A 157 1.83 6.83 17.69
C GLY A 157 2.83 6.47 16.59
N ASP A 158 3.55 5.36 16.68
CA ASP A 158 4.37 4.87 15.57
C ASP A 158 3.46 4.42 14.42
N SER A 159 3.78 4.88 13.21
CA SER A 159 3.05 4.51 12.00
C SER A 159 3.30 3.07 11.53
N HIS A 160 4.38 2.43 12.01
CA HIS A 160 4.73 1.03 11.68
C HIS A 160 4.06 0.05 12.62
N PHE A 161 2.75 0.09 12.73
CA PHE A 161 2.00 -0.82 13.59
C PHE A 161 1.17 -1.81 12.80
N TYR A 162 0.91 -2.95 13.41
CA TYR A 162 -0.15 -3.88 13.04
C TYR A 162 -0.95 -4.23 14.28
N ARG A 163 -2.25 -4.06 14.24
CA ARG A 163 -3.15 -4.35 15.36
C ARG A 163 -4.28 -5.22 14.89
N CYS A 164 -4.64 -6.22 15.67
CA CYS A 164 -5.75 -7.09 15.37
C CYS A 164 -6.59 -7.40 16.61
N THR A 165 -7.87 -7.56 16.37
CA THR A 165 -8.87 -8.09 17.29
C THR A 165 -9.71 -9.11 16.54
N PRO A 166 -10.44 -10.02 17.19
CA PRO A 166 -11.30 -10.93 16.47
C PRO A 166 -12.21 -10.19 15.47
N GLY A 167 -12.11 -10.56 14.19
CA GLY A 167 -12.90 -9.99 13.09
C GLY A 167 -12.37 -8.72 12.48
N LYS A 168 -11.28 -8.10 12.98
CA LYS A 168 -10.71 -6.87 12.41
C LYS A 168 -9.21 -6.76 12.64
N ALA A 169 -8.52 -6.31 11.59
CA ALA A 169 -7.12 -5.90 11.67
C ALA A 169 -6.93 -4.48 11.11
N TRP A 170 -5.93 -3.80 11.63
CA TRP A 170 -5.47 -2.49 11.18
C TRP A 170 -3.98 -2.55 10.87
N SER A 171 -3.64 -2.11 9.68
CA SER A 171 -2.27 -1.91 9.26
C SER A 171 -1.97 -0.41 9.26
N GLY A 172 -0.86 0.00 9.87
CA GLY A 172 -0.38 1.37 9.78
C GLY A 172 0.17 1.70 8.39
N LEU A 173 1.45 2.04 8.30
CA LEU A 173 2.09 2.18 6.99
C LEU A 173 1.92 0.89 6.18
N THR A 174 1.30 1.02 5.01
CA THR A 174 1.00 -0.10 4.12
C THR A 174 1.56 0.19 2.74
N ARG A 175 2.41 -0.70 2.27
CA ARG A 175 3.06 -0.61 0.97
C ARG A 175 2.26 -1.34 -0.08
N VAL A 176 2.10 -0.69 -1.22
CA VAL A 176 1.53 -1.22 -2.45
C VAL A 176 2.59 -1.18 -3.52
N VAL A 177 2.93 -2.31 -4.10
CA VAL A 177 3.95 -2.43 -5.15
C VAL A 177 3.29 -2.92 -6.43
N TRP A 178 3.43 -2.14 -7.47
CA TRP A 178 2.99 -2.47 -8.82
C TRP A 178 4.15 -3.02 -9.62
N GLU A 179 4.11 -4.29 -9.98
CA GLU A 179 5.14 -4.93 -10.80
C GLU A 179 4.79 -4.75 -12.28
N LEU A 180 5.42 -3.78 -12.95
CA LEU A 180 5.15 -3.49 -14.37
C LEU A 180 5.84 -4.46 -15.33
N ASN A 181 6.84 -5.20 -14.86
CA ASN A 181 7.45 -6.33 -15.54
C ASN A 181 7.22 -7.61 -14.73
N PRO A 182 7.25 -8.79 -15.33
CA PRO A 182 7.09 -10.03 -14.59
C PRO A 182 8.26 -10.24 -13.62
N VAL A 183 7.97 -10.91 -12.51
CA VAL A 183 8.96 -11.43 -11.57
C VAL A 183 8.86 -12.95 -11.61
N GLU A 184 9.85 -13.61 -12.20
CA GLU A 184 9.90 -15.08 -12.24
C GLU A 184 10.58 -15.63 -10.99
N GLU A 185 10.38 -16.92 -10.74
CA GLU A 185 10.98 -17.59 -9.60
C GLU A 185 12.51 -17.47 -9.63
N GLY A 186 13.10 -17.09 -8.50
CA GLY A 186 14.54 -16.93 -8.36
C GLY A 186 15.14 -15.66 -8.96
N GLN A 187 14.36 -14.81 -9.65
CA GLN A 187 14.90 -13.58 -10.24
C GLN A 187 15.15 -12.44 -9.26
N GLY A 188 14.57 -12.48 -8.09
CA GLY A 188 14.69 -11.42 -7.10
C GLY A 188 13.34 -10.95 -6.59
N GLY A 189 13.17 -9.63 -6.42
CA GLY A 189 11.94 -9.04 -5.90
C GLY A 189 12.07 -8.59 -4.44
N THR A 190 10.95 -8.53 -3.74
CA THR A 190 10.92 -8.26 -2.31
C THR A 190 10.86 -9.58 -1.55
N LYS A 191 11.65 -9.71 -0.49
CA LYS A 191 11.62 -10.84 0.43
C LYS A 191 10.94 -10.45 1.72
N PHE A 192 10.26 -11.40 2.34
CA PHE A 192 9.51 -11.22 3.59
C PHE A 192 9.85 -12.32 4.58
N ILE A 193 9.90 -11.98 5.85
CA ILE A 193 9.76 -12.99 6.91
C ILE A 193 8.28 -13.03 7.26
N THR A 194 7.57 -13.96 6.65
CA THR A 194 6.12 -14.11 6.78
C THR A 194 5.71 -14.23 8.24
N GLY A 195 4.73 -13.41 8.66
CA GLY A 195 4.23 -13.39 10.03
C GLY A 195 5.03 -12.52 11.02
N SER A 196 6.20 -11.99 10.63
CA SER A 196 7.06 -11.21 11.53
C SER A 196 6.45 -9.87 11.98
N HIS A 197 5.43 -9.37 11.30
CA HIS A 197 4.65 -8.19 11.73
C HIS A 197 3.94 -8.40 13.07
N LYS A 198 3.76 -9.65 13.50
CA LYS A 198 3.17 -10.05 14.78
C LYS A 198 4.18 -10.73 15.73
N ALA A 199 5.44 -10.85 15.33
CA ALA A 199 6.44 -11.55 16.14
C ALA A 199 6.75 -10.78 17.43
N ALA A 200 6.71 -11.48 18.56
CA ALA A 200 7.04 -10.93 19.86
C ALA A 200 8.56 -10.88 20.12
N TYR A 201 9.32 -11.70 19.40
CA TYR A 201 10.76 -11.80 19.55
C TYR A 201 11.48 -11.25 18.32
N PRO A 202 12.69 -10.70 18.48
CA PRO A 202 13.48 -10.25 17.35
C PRO A 202 13.84 -11.41 16.42
N ALA A 203 13.97 -11.12 15.13
CA ALA A 203 14.45 -12.08 14.17
C ALA A 203 15.89 -12.52 14.49
N PRO A 204 16.27 -13.78 14.25
CA PRO A 204 17.67 -14.23 14.45
C PRO A 204 18.61 -13.53 13.48
N GLU A 205 19.91 -13.42 13.84
CA GLU A 205 20.92 -12.73 13.02
C GLU A 205 21.06 -13.34 11.60
N THR A 206 20.76 -14.63 11.44
CA THR A 206 20.80 -15.32 10.14
C THR A 206 19.90 -14.68 9.08
N VAL A 207 18.93 -13.86 9.47
CA VAL A 207 18.10 -13.11 8.49
C VAL A 207 18.88 -12.05 7.71
N GLN A 208 20.09 -11.72 8.13
CA GLN A 208 20.99 -10.86 7.35
C GLN A 208 21.53 -11.55 6.09
N GLU A 209 21.36 -12.87 5.98
CA GLU A 209 21.78 -13.66 4.85
C GLU A 209 20.63 -13.81 3.86
N THR A 210 20.91 -13.60 2.56
CA THR A 210 19.88 -13.67 1.50
C THR A 210 19.32 -15.07 1.29
N ASN A 211 20.04 -16.11 1.69
CA ASN A 211 19.68 -17.53 1.56
C ASN A 211 19.12 -18.13 2.86
N CYS A 212 18.91 -17.33 3.91
CA CYS A 212 18.25 -17.81 5.13
C CYS A 212 16.88 -18.40 4.79
N SER A 213 16.56 -19.58 5.34
CA SER A 213 15.32 -20.31 5.07
C SER A 213 14.05 -19.65 5.60
N LEU A 214 14.17 -18.57 6.37
CA LEU A 214 13.03 -17.79 6.86
C LEU A 214 12.47 -16.81 5.82
N TRP A 215 13.21 -16.60 4.71
CA TRP A 215 12.77 -15.66 3.68
C TRP A 215 11.79 -16.32 2.70
N ASP A 216 10.62 -15.73 2.62
CA ASP A 216 9.66 -15.97 1.55
C ASP A 216 9.80 -14.90 0.46
N THR A 217 9.40 -15.25 -0.76
CA THR A 217 9.34 -14.36 -1.91
C THR A 217 8.15 -14.74 -2.79
N TYR A 218 8.00 -14.09 -3.92
CA TYR A 218 6.91 -14.30 -4.86
C TYR A 218 7.41 -14.34 -6.29
N SER A 219 6.59 -14.91 -7.16
CA SER A 219 6.65 -14.76 -8.60
C SER A 219 5.30 -14.25 -9.11
N CYS A 220 5.30 -13.44 -10.16
CA CYS A 220 4.06 -12.88 -10.69
C CYS A 220 4.20 -12.42 -12.15
N PRO A 221 3.09 -12.41 -12.93
CA PRO A 221 3.05 -11.76 -14.22
C PRO A 221 3.15 -10.23 -14.07
N ALA A 222 3.45 -9.54 -15.19
CA ALA A 222 3.36 -8.08 -15.25
C ALA A 222 1.95 -7.60 -14.88
N GLY A 223 1.86 -6.39 -14.34
CA GLY A 223 0.58 -5.82 -13.90
C GLY A 223 0.04 -6.39 -12.60
N SER A 224 0.87 -7.09 -11.83
CA SER A 224 0.51 -7.62 -10.52
C SER A 224 0.67 -6.58 -9.43
N LEU A 225 -0.11 -6.76 -8.37
CA LEU A 225 -0.14 -5.92 -7.18
C LEU A 225 0.32 -6.74 -5.96
N LEU A 226 1.40 -6.30 -5.33
CA LEU A 226 1.87 -6.81 -4.05
C LEU A 226 1.52 -5.80 -2.96
N ILE A 227 0.87 -6.24 -1.88
CA ILE A 227 0.52 -5.37 -0.74
C ILE A 227 1.15 -5.96 0.52
N PHE A 228 1.80 -5.14 1.32
CA PHE A 228 2.35 -5.56 2.61
C PHE A 228 2.33 -4.45 3.66
N THR A 229 2.23 -4.84 4.92
CA THR A 229 2.41 -3.91 6.03
C THR A 229 3.89 -3.59 6.21
N GLU A 230 4.24 -2.32 6.40
CA GLU A 230 5.62 -1.92 6.73
C GLU A 230 6.11 -2.50 8.07
N SER A 231 5.19 -3.07 8.85
CA SER A 231 5.52 -3.75 10.11
C SER A 231 6.15 -5.13 9.91
N ILE A 232 6.16 -5.68 8.69
CA ILE A 232 6.80 -6.97 8.40
C ILE A 232 8.30 -6.80 8.18
N THR A 233 9.10 -7.74 8.62
CA THR A 233 10.52 -7.78 8.25
C THR A 233 10.64 -8.09 6.76
N HIS A 234 11.24 -7.17 6.02
CA HIS A 234 11.38 -7.30 4.57
C HIS A 234 12.69 -6.70 4.05
N SER A 235 13.03 -7.08 2.85
CA SER A 235 14.17 -6.53 2.11
C SER A 235 13.97 -6.70 0.60
N GLY A 236 14.54 -5.79 -0.20
CA GLY A 236 14.77 -6.10 -1.60
C GLY A 236 15.82 -7.19 -1.74
N SER A 237 15.77 -8.00 -2.78
CA SER A 237 16.80 -8.99 -3.09
C SER A 237 17.48 -8.69 -4.44
N PRO A 238 18.69 -9.26 -4.69
CA PRO A 238 19.39 -9.08 -5.95
C PRO A 238 18.50 -9.45 -7.14
N TRP A 239 18.61 -8.67 -8.22
CA TRP A 239 17.98 -9.02 -9.49
C TRP A 239 18.97 -9.85 -10.30
N THR A 240 18.57 -11.05 -10.70
CA THR A 240 19.51 -12.07 -11.22
C THR A 240 19.45 -12.26 -12.73
N THR A 241 18.49 -11.64 -13.42
CA THR A 241 18.34 -11.77 -14.87
C THR A 241 18.73 -10.48 -15.62
N GLN A 242 19.37 -10.66 -16.79
CA GLN A 242 19.64 -9.58 -17.74
C GLN A 242 18.57 -9.44 -18.83
N LYS A 243 17.58 -10.34 -18.86
CA LYS A 243 16.56 -10.36 -19.92
C LYS A 243 15.59 -9.18 -19.83
N VAL A 244 15.28 -8.74 -18.62
CA VAL A 244 14.33 -7.68 -18.34
C VAL A 244 14.67 -7.04 -17.00
N ASP A 245 14.54 -5.73 -16.90
CA ASP A 245 14.65 -5.01 -15.64
C ASP A 245 13.39 -5.24 -14.78
N ARG A 246 13.55 -5.26 -13.47
CA ARG A 246 12.40 -5.09 -12.59
C ARG A 246 12.04 -3.61 -12.54
N VAL A 247 10.77 -3.29 -12.81
CA VAL A 247 10.24 -1.91 -12.82
C VAL A 247 9.04 -1.82 -11.88
N PRO A 248 9.27 -1.81 -10.56
CA PRO A 248 8.21 -1.68 -9.57
C PRO A 248 7.94 -0.22 -9.23
N ILE A 249 6.66 0.11 -9.02
CA ILE A 249 6.23 1.36 -8.40
C ILE A 249 5.77 1.07 -6.99
N PHE A 250 6.36 1.75 -6.03
CA PHE A 250 6.04 1.62 -4.62
C PHE A 250 5.20 2.81 -4.16
N ASN A 251 3.96 2.58 -3.86
CA ASN A 251 3.06 3.54 -3.23
C ASN A 251 2.92 3.20 -1.75
N LEU A 252 3.12 4.17 -0.88
CA LEU A 252 3.00 3.99 0.56
C LEU A 252 1.78 4.75 1.07
N TYR A 253 0.94 4.07 1.83
CA TYR A 253 -0.26 4.64 2.43
C TYR A 253 -0.16 4.68 3.95
N ASN A 254 -0.82 5.66 4.55
CA ASN A 254 -0.81 5.88 5.98
C ASN A 254 -2.22 6.27 6.49
N THR A 255 -2.39 6.21 7.79
CA THR A 255 -3.57 6.76 8.43
C THR A 255 -3.65 8.28 8.20
N VAL A 256 -4.83 8.83 8.28
CA VAL A 256 -5.04 10.28 8.11
C VAL A 256 -4.42 11.12 9.22
N ALA A 257 -4.15 10.52 10.38
CA ALA A 257 -3.68 11.22 11.58
C ALA A 257 -2.16 11.26 11.72
N SER A 258 -1.40 10.63 10.82
CA SER A 258 0.06 10.57 10.93
C SER A 258 0.76 10.84 9.59
N ARG A 259 2.01 11.30 9.70
CA ARG A 259 2.90 11.56 8.58
C ARG A 259 4.30 11.10 8.95
N TRP A 260 4.89 10.28 8.09
CA TRP A 260 6.24 9.76 8.26
C TRP A 260 7.25 10.40 7.30
N HIS A 261 6.82 10.77 6.11
CA HIS A 261 7.64 11.40 5.08
C HIS A 261 7.22 12.85 4.83
N THR A 262 8.16 13.69 4.43
CA THR A 262 7.91 15.10 4.08
C THR A 262 7.52 15.31 2.62
N TRP A 263 7.52 14.24 1.80
CA TRP A 263 7.17 14.32 0.39
C TRP A 263 5.74 14.82 0.16
N VAL A 264 5.59 15.70 -0.82
CA VAL A 264 4.31 16.18 -1.33
C VAL A 264 4.36 16.26 -2.85
N PRO A 265 3.26 15.99 -3.56
CA PRO A 265 3.20 16.19 -5.00
C PRO A 265 3.33 17.66 -5.39
N HIS A 266 3.74 17.92 -6.64
CA HIS A 266 3.77 19.26 -7.20
C HIS A 266 2.34 19.85 -7.23
N PRO A 267 2.11 21.13 -6.83
CA PRO A 267 0.78 21.74 -6.76
C PRO A 267 -0.02 21.63 -8.07
N LYS A 268 0.59 21.92 -9.20
CA LYS A 268 -0.08 21.79 -10.51
C LYS A 268 -0.51 20.36 -10.83
N LEU A 269 0.22 19.34 -10.37
CA LEU A 269 -0.20 17.96 -10.52
C LEU A 269 -1.43 17.67 -9.67
N LEU A 270 -1.46 18.16 -8.42
CA LEU A 270 -2.63 18.03 -7.56
C LEU A 270 -3.86 18.70 -8.17
N GLU A 271 -3.71 19.94 -8.65
CA GLU A 271 -4.80 20.70 -9.31
C GLU A 271 -5.37 19.97 -10.53
N SER A 272 -4.56 19.19 -11.24
CA SER A 272 -5.01 18.40 -12.39
C SER A 272 -5.77 17.13 -12.03
N MET A 273 -5.70 16.67 -10.78
CA MET A 273 -6.35 15.46 -10.32
C MET A 273 -7.84 15.69 -10.03
N PRO A 274 -8.70 14.66 -10.17
CA PRO A 274 -10.06 14.72 -9.63
C PRO A 274 -10.05 15.07 -8.13
N ALA A 275 -10.99 15.90 -7.69
CA ALA A 275 -11.06 16.40 -6.31
C ALA A 275 -10.96 15.28 -5.26
N LYS A 276 -11.62 14.15 -5.51
CA LYS A 276 -11.55 12.97 -4.63
C LYS A 276 -10.14 12.40 -4.53
N ARG A 277 -9.39 12.29 -5.65
CA ARG A 277 -8.01 11.80 -5.64
C ARG A 277 -7.08 12.75 -4.89
N GLN A 278 -7.31 14.05 -4.95
CA GLN A 278 -6.55 15.05 -4.18
C GLN A 278 -6.61 14.77 -2.66
N THR A 279 -7.70 14.17 -2.16
CA THR A 279 -7.84 13.86 -0.72
C THR A 279 -6.83 12.84 -0.21
N LEU A 280 -6.16 12.07 -1.08
CA LEU A 280 -5.04 11.21 -0.71
C LEU A 280 -3.81 12.00 -0.23
N PHE A 281 -3.66 13.23 -0.67
CA PHE A 281 -2.45 14.05 -0.46
C PHE A 281 -2.65 15.15 0.58
N ARG A 282 -3.77 15.13 1.28
CA ARG A 282 -4.05 16.11 2.34
C ARG A 282 -3.05 16.00 3.48
N GLU A 283 -2.89 17.11 4.20
CA GLU A 283 -2.14 17.12 5.46
C GLU A 283 -2.77 16.16 6.49
N PRO A 284 -2.00 15.72 7.51
CA PRO A 284 -2.56 14.91 8.58
C PRO A 284 -3.80 15.57 9.18
N TYR A 285 -4.81 14.74 9.44
CA TYR A 285 -6.03 15.22 10.06
C TYR A 285 -5.77 15.58 11.53
N VAL A 286 -6.00 16.85 11.87
CA VAL A 286 -5.79 17.39 13.22
C VAL A 286 -7.09 17.62 13.99
N GLY A 287 -8.20 17.14 13.50
CA GLY A 287 -9.53 17.42 14.01
C GLY A 287 -10.18 18.59 13.28
N GLY A 288 -11.44 18.44 12.89
CA GLY A 288 -12.24 19.53 12.35
C GLY A 288 -12.85 20.36 13.50
N ASN A 289 -13.07 21.62 13.24
CA ASN A 289 -13.90 22.48 14.10
C ASN A 289 -15.34 22.00 14.12
#